data_d6684a4d2afe524dc5efa23c4eac722c
#
_entry.id   d6684a4d2afe524dc5efa23c4eac722c
#
_cell.length_a   1.000
_cell.length_b   1.000
_cell.length_c   1.000
_cell.angle_alpha   90.00
_cell.angle_beta   90.00
_cell.angle_gamma   90.00
#
_symmetry.space_group_name_H-M   'P 1'
#
loop_
_entity.id
_entity.type
_entity.pdbx_description
1 polymer ?
#
loop_
_entity_poly.entity_id
_entity_poly.type
_entity_poly.pdbx_seq_one_letter_code
_entity_poly.pdbx_strand_id
1 'polypeptide(L)'
;MKQMLTFHPSTIASTASKMNVDAFDVSVDAFDKKEYMQTFNALLDYVNPEIRTKFGNKEGTEFQIPHGSIMVFLKIENDILKMTAPFLNVPEKGKIPLLRQIAGLNFNGMDLAQIVLKDNQLSFEYSCPMALVEPFKLYYILEEICATGDKYDDEFSTKFGATRLYEPQVTPYNEELLNQVYGVIQQTCTECLEAIKYFESNRKFGNAWNILACTLYKILYYAHPQGQLLNDLNKAVREHDRNDIPLPEIDMQTKKFVEKLQAITKEQLAEDLYFVETFIPAKRRSNLKNIQENFEDDYKKAGSYLDQDDHMACSMIITYNFYHMYHYNNLQDDVNDVIVWAMKKASALPWEEAAPILYNAMEKIMNDDLTIDDDEEENTGFDMSSYMEAIQNAGANMQQMTQNIQNMMSSMFGGKNKNKK
;
A
#
# COMPACT_ATOMS: atom_id res chain seq x y z
N MET A 1 -12.75 29.46 7.13
CA MET A 1 -12.16 28.77 5.97
C MET A 1 -13.06 29.05 4.78
N LYS A 2 -12.52 29.55 3.66
CA LYS A 2 -13.32 30.03 2.52
C LYS A 2 -13.08 29.21 1.25
N GLN A 3 -12.12 28.29 1.25
CA GLN A 3 -11.69 27.56 0.07
C GLN A 3 -11.30 26.12 0.41
N MET A 4 -11.29 25.28 -0.61
CA MET A 4 -10.80 23.91 -0.54
C MET A 4 -9.30 23.88 -0.24
N LEU A 5 -8.82 22.81 0.42
CA LEU A 5 -7.39 22.55 0.60
C LEU A 5 -6.73 22.22 -0.75
N THR A 6 -5.44 22.49 -0.86
CA THR A 6 -4.68 22.20 -2.08
C THR A 6 -4.62 20.72 -2.36
N PHE A 7 -4.86 20.30 -3.58
CA PHE A 7 -4.64 18.92 -4.04
C PHE A 7 -3.28 18.79 -4.73
N HIS A 8 -2.60 17.70 -4.47
CA HIS A 8 -1.39 17.30 -5.19
C HIS A 8 -1.60 15.87 -5.70
N PRO A 9 -1.45 15.61 -7.00
CA PRO A 9 -1.52 14.26 -7.54
C PRO A 9 -0.40 13.41 -6.97
N SER A 10 -0.65 12.10 -6.86
CA SER A 10 0.32 11.14 -6.33
C SER A 10 1.69 11.27 -7.01
N THR A 11 2.78 11.11 -6.25
CA THR A 11 4.14 11.06 -6.81
C THR A 11 4.39 9.77 -7.62
N ILE A 12 3.55 8.76 -7.42
CA ILE A 12 3.59 7.51 -8.19
C ILE A 12 2.49 7.55 -9.24
N ALA A 13 2.87 7.53 -10.50
CA ALA A 13 1.99 7.79 -11.64
C ALA A 13 0.88 6.76 -11.85
N SER A 14 0.99 5.57 -11.33
CA SER A 14 -0.06 4.57 -11.42
C SER A 14 -0.35 3.98 -10.06
N THR A 15 -1.58 4.11 -9.60
CA THR A 15 -2.11 3.34 -8.48
C THR A 15 -2.61 1.97 -8.95
N ALA A 16 -2.60 1.72 -10.27
CA ALA A 16 -3.04 0.48 -10.84
C ALA A 16 -2.15 -0.68 -10.37
N SER A 17 -2.78 -1.68 -9.81
CA SER A 17 -2.15 -2.95 -9.51
C SER A 17 -1.71 -3.61 -10.84
N LYS A 18 -0.52 -4.19 -10.87
CA LYS A 18 -0.08 -5.05 -12.01
C LYS A 18 -0.91 -6.34 -12.12
N MET A 19 -1.94 -6.50 -11.31
CA MET A 19 -2.78 -7.68 -11.27
C MET A 19 -3.52 -7.88 -12.60
N ASN A 20 -3.44 -9.09 -13.13
CA ASN A 20 -4.22 -9.53 -14.27
C ASN A 20 -5.48 -10.27 -13.78
N VAL A 21 -6.61 -9.57 -13.71
CA VAL A 21 -7.87 -10.09 -13.16
C VAL A 21 -8.36 -11.32 -13.93
N ASP A 22 -8.23 -11.34 -15.25
CA ASP A 22 -8.69 -12.45 -16.09
C ASP A 22 -7.94 -13.76 -15.78
N ALA A 23 -6.67 -13.66 -15.35
CA ALA A 23 -5.87 -14.80 -14.96
C ALA A 23 -6.39 -15.47 -13.67
N PHE A 24 -7.14 -14.78 -12.82
CA PHE A 24 -7.75 -15.38 -11.65
C PHE A 24 -8.85 -16.38 -12.02
N ASP A 25 -9.72 -16.02 -12.96
CA ASP A 25 -10.77 -16.92 -13.44
C ASP A 25 -10.16 -18.17 -14.11
N VAL A 26 -9.07 -17.97 -14.88
CA VAL A 26 -8.30 -19.09 -15.43
C VAL A 26 -7.75 -20.01 -14.34
N SER A 27 -7.29 -19.44 -13.21
CA SER A 27 -6.79 -20.21 -12.07
C SER A 27 -7.90 -21.04 -11.41
N VAL A 28 -9.09 -20.45 -11.22
CA VAL A 28 -10.26 -21.14 -10.66
C VAL A 28 -10.72 -22.27 -11.58
N ASP A 29 -10.88 -21.99 -12.87
CA ASP A 29 -11.29 -22.96 -13.88
C ASP A 29 -10.31 -24.15 -13.96
N ALA A 30 -9.01 -23.89 -13.89
CA ALA A 30 -7.98 -24.92 -13.89
C ALA A 30 -8.04 -25.79 -12.63
N PHE A 31 -8.33 -25.18 -11.47
CA PHE A 31 -8.50 -25.91 -10.21
C PHE A 31 -9.67 -26.90 -10.28
N ASP A 32 -10.81 -26.45 -10.81
CA ASP A 32 -12.00 -27.30 -10.97
C ASP A 32 -11.73 -28.49 -11.93
N LYS A 33 -10.89 -28.27 -12.94
CA LYS A 33 -10.42 -29.31 -13.88
C LYS A 33 -9.30 -30.19 -13.31
N LYS A 34 -8.81 -29.89 -12.10
CA LYS A 34 -7.68 -30.59 -11.43
C LYS A 34 -6.35 -30.41 -12.17
N GLU A 35 -6.19 -29.30 -12.89
CA GLU A 35 -4.96 -28.90 -13.58
C GLU A 35 -4.09 -28.05 -12.65
N TYR A 36 -3.61 -28.62 -11.56
CA TYR A 36 -3.05 -27.89 -10.41
C TYR A 36 -1.82 -27.04 -10.72
N MET A 37 -0.97 -27.47 -11.67
CA MET A 37 0.15 -26.63 -12.13
C MET A 37 -0.33 -25.40 -12.90
N GLN A 38 -1.38 -25.55 -13.70
CA GLN A 38 -1.99 -24.43 -14.41
C GLN A 38 -2.68 -23.49 -13.44
N THR A 39 -3.38 -24.02 -12.43
CA THR A 39 -3.96 -23.26 -11.30
C THR A 39 -2.90 -22.36 -10.65
N PHE A 40 -1.79 -22.97 -10.24
CA PHE A 40 -0.68 -22.25 -9.59
C PHE A 40 -0.06 -21.17 -10.51
N ASN A 41 0.21 -21.52 -11.76
CA ASN A 41 0.79 -20.59 -12.72
C ASN A 41 -0.14 -19.41 -13.03
N ALA A 42 -1.43 -19.67 -13.25
CA ALA A 42 -2.42 -18.62 -13.51
C ALA A 42 -2.61 -17.71 -12.30
N LEU A 43 -2.49 -18.24 -11.07
CA LEU A 43 -2.51 -17.41 -9.87
C LEU A 43 -1.28 -16.48 -9.79
N LEU A 44 -0.09 -16.95 -10.14
CA LEU A 44 1.07 -16.07 -10.21
C LEU A 44 0.90 -14.99 -11.29
N ASP A 45 0.34 -15.36 -12.45
CA ASP A 45 0.03 -14.41 -13.54
C ASP A 45 -1.05 -13.40 -13.11
N TYR A 46 -2.01 -13.80 -12.25
CA TYR A 46 -2.98 -12.89 -11.63
C TYR A 46 -2.28 -11.85 -10.77
N VAL A 47 -1.37 -12.28 -9.89
CA VAL A 47 -0.67 -11.38 -8.97
C VAL A 47 0.23 -10.40 -9.74
N ASN A 48 1.03 -10.90 -10.66
CA ASN A 48 1.84 -10.11 -11.57
C ASN A 48 2.34 -11.02 -12.72
N PRO A 49 1.99 -10.73 -14.00
CA PRO A 49 2.39 -11.53 -15.15
C PRO A 49 3.90 -11.72 -15.33
N GLU A 50 4.71 -10.84 -14.73
CA GLU A 50 6.17 -10.91 -14.84
C GLU A 50 6.82 -11.86 -13.80
N ILE A 51 6.10 -12.32 -12.76
CA ILE A 51 6.68 -13.15 -11.68
C ILE A 51 7.35 -14.38 -12.25
N ARG A 52 6.66 -15.11 -13.13
CA ARG A 52 7.15 -16.38 -13.66
C ARG A 52 8.41 -16.24 -14.49
N THR A 53 8.54 -15.13 -15.22
CA THR A 53 9.69 -14.86 -16.08
C THR A 53 10.87 -14.24 -15.35
N LYS A 54 10.60 -13.38 -14.36
CA LYS A 54 11.64 -12.66 -13.61
C LYS A 54 12.20 -13.47 -12.44
N PHE A 55 11.34 -14.20 -11.73
CA PHE A 55 11.68 -14.79 -10.44
C PHE A 55 11.57 -16.32 -10.40
N GLY A 56 11.13 -16.95 -11.49
CA GLY A 56 10.99 -18.39 -11.62
C GLY A 56 12.20 -19.07 -12.27
N ASN A 57 12.40 -20.37 -11.91
CA ASN A 57 13.32 -21.21 -12.66
C ASN A 57 12.70 -21.64 -14.02
N LYS A 58 13.52 -22.21 -14.91
CA LYS A 58 13.07 -22.62 -16.24
C LYS A 58 11.95 -23.67 -16.23
N GLU A 59 11.93 -24.52 -15.20
CA GLU A 59 10.95 -25.59 -15.01
C GLU A 59 9.62 -25.07 -14.43
N GLY A 60 9.57 -23.82 -13.93
CA GLY A 60 8.38 -23.24 -13.29
C GLY A 60 8.02 -23.89 -11.95
N THR A 61 9.01 -24.47 -11.26
CA THR A 61 8.82 -25.20 -10.00
C THR A 61 9.47 -24.52 -8.79
N GLU A 62 10.35 -23.54 -9.01
CA GLU A 62 11.00 -22.80 -7.95
C GLU A 62 10.95 -21.28 -8.27
N PHE A 63 10.61 -20.48 -7.27
CA PHE A 63 10.49 -19.04 -7.37
C PHE A 63 11.14 -18.37 -6.17
N GLN A 64 11.78 -17.23 -6.40
CA GLN A 64 12.37 -16.37 -5.38
C GLN A 64 11.86 -14.95 -5.60
N ILE A 65 10.84 -14.57 -4.88
CA ILE A 65 10.05 -13.38 -5.16
C ILE A 65 10.32 -12.35 -4.05
N PRO A 66 10.97 -11.21 -4.34
CA PRO A 66 11.15 -10.15 -3.36
C PRO A 66 9.84 -9.45 -3.06
N HIS A 67 9.57 -9.20 -1.78
CA HIS A 67 8.44 -8.43 -1.33
C HIS A 67 8.83 -7.59 -0.11
N GLY A 68 8.99 -6.27 -0.30
CA GLY A 68 9.41 -5.40 0.77
C GLY A 68 10.69 -5.90 1.44
N SER A 69 10.62 -6.12 2.75
CA SER A 69 11.73 -6.59 3.57
C SER A 69 11.89 -8.11 3.64
N ILE A 70 11.08 -8.88 2.90
CA ILE A 70 11.17 -10.35 2.90
C ILE A 70 11.38 -10.91 1.49
N MET A 71 11.93 -12.11 1.42
CA MET A 71 12.07 -12.91 0.20
C MET A 71 11.17 -14.13 0.33
N VAL A 72 10.18 -14.27 -0.55
CA VAL A 72 9.27 -15.43 -0.57
C VAL A 72 9.80 -16.48 -1.52
N PHE A 73 10.03 -17.67 -1.01
CA PHE A 73 10.45 -18.84 -1.78
C PHE A 73 9.25 -19.77 -1.97
N LEU A 74 8.94 -20.06 -3.21
CA LEU A 74 7.95 -21.07 -3.58
C LEU A 74 8.68 -22.23 -4.23
N LYS A 75 8.41 -23.45 -3.78
CA LYS A 75 9.00 -24.66 -4.34
C LYS A 75 7.95 -25.76 -4.47
N ILE A 76 7.86 -26.33 -5.67
CA ILE A 76 7.04 -27.51 -5.95
C ILE A 76 7.97 -28.71 -6.10
N GLU A 77 7.83 -29.68 -5.21
CA GLU A 77 8.64 -30.90 -5.17
C GLU A 77 7.79 -32.08 -4.69
N ASN A 78 7.83 -33.21 -5.40
CA ASN A 78 7.07 -34.44 -5.08
C ASN A 78 5.56 -34.13 -4.90
N ASP A 79 4.97 -33.34 -5.78
CA ASP A 79 3.56 -32.92 -5.74
C ASP A 79 3.15 -32.14 -4.47
N ILE A 80 4.10 -31.52 -3.81
CA ILE A 80 3.90 -30.67 -2.64
C ILE A 80 4.40 -29.25 -2.97
N LEU A 81 3.54 -28.25 -2.79
CA LEU A 81 3.92 -26.86 -2.76
C LEU A 81 4.44 -26.51 -1.35
N LYS A 82 5.62 -25.93 -1.30
CA LYS A 82 6.23 -25.33 -0.09
C LYS A 82 6.40 -23.85 -0.29
N MET A 83 6.01 -23.06 0.68
CA MET A 83 6.25 -21.63 0.77
C MET A 83 7.07 -21.37 2.01
N THR A 84 8.16 -20.63 1.86
CA THR A 84 9.00 -20.19 2.98
C THR A 84 9.41 -18.76 2.77
N ALA A 85 9.41 -17.97 3.84
CA ALA A 85 9.97 -16.63 3.81
C ALA A 85 10.84 -16.42 5.06
N PRO A 86 12.19 -16.44 4.92
CA PRO A 86 13.09 -16.08 6.00
C PRO A 86 12.74 -14.68 6.52
N PHE A 87 12.67 -14.54 7.85
CA PHE A 87 12.13 -13.34 8.46
C PHE A 87 13.20 -12.63 9.32
N LEU A 88 13.46 -13.14 10.51
CA LEU A 88 14.34 -12.47 11.47
C LEU A 88 15.30 -13.43 12.18
N ASN A 89 16.50 -12.95 12.50
CA ASN A 89 17.34 -13.56 13.50
C ASN A 89 16.86 -13.17 14.91
N VAL A 90 16.74 -14.16 15.77
CA VAL A 90 16.32 -13.95 17.16
C VAL A 90 17.50 -13.42 17.98
N PRO A 91 17.39 -12.25 18.63
CA PRO A 91 18.46 -11.67 19.43
C PRO A 91 18.64 -12.45 20.73
N GLU A 92 19.85 -12.40 21.31
CA GLU A 92 20.07 -12.98 22.64
C GLU A 92 19.32 -12.21 23.73
N LYS A 93 19.38 -10.87 23.69
CA LYS A 93 18.60 -9.98 24.55
C LYS A 93 17.28 -9.67 23.88
N GLY A 94 16.16 -9.88 24.58
CA GLY A 94 14.82 -9.67 24.02
C GLY A 94 14.19 -10.93 23.41
N LYS A 95 14.86 -12.07 23.42
CA LYS A 95 14.38 -13.35 22.87
C LYS A 95 13.00 -13.75 23.40
N ILE A 96 12.81 -13.77 24.73
CA ILE A 96 11.56 -14.23 25.35
C ILE A 96 10.38 -13.31 24.98
N PRO A 97 10.46 -11.98 25.11
CA PRO A 97 9.39 -11.09 24.65
C PRO A 97 9.07 -11.25 23.15
N LEU A 98 10.09 -11.34 22.28
CA LEU A 98 9.90 -11.58 20.85
C LEU A 98 9.15 -12.88 20.61
N LEU A 99 9.60 -14.00 21.19
CA LEU A 99 8.95 -15.31 20.98
C LEU A 99 7.50 -15.36 21.54
N ARG A 100 7.18 -14.59 22.56
CA ARG A 100 5.79 -14.42 23.01
C ARG A 100 4.94 -13.69 22.00
N GLN A 101 5.47 -12.66 21.34
CA GLN A 101 4.76 -11.97 20.24
C GLN A 101 4.55 -12.92 19.06
N ILE A 102 5.58 -13.66 18.67
CA ILE A 102 5.47 -14.68 17.60
C ILE A 102 4.42 -15.74 17.93
N ALA A 103 4.41 -16.25 19.18
CA ALA A 103 3.38 -17.20 19.60
C ALA A 103 1.97 -16.58 19.56
N GLY A 104 1.84 -15.30 19.90
CA GLY A 104 0.58 -14.56 19.80
C GLY A 104 0.12 -14.42 18.35
N LEU A 105 1.04 -14.11 17.42
CA LEU A 105 0.75 -14.03 15.99
C LEU A 105 0.31 -15.37 15.42
N ASN A 106 1.02 -16.45 15.73
CA ASN A 106 0.63 -17.79 15.29
C ASN A 106 -0.70 -18.26 15.87
N PHE A 107 -1.13 -17.70 17.00
CA PHE A 107 -2.39 -18.09 17.64
C PHE A 107 -3.59 -17.28 17.14
N ASN A 108 -3.42 -16.02 16.87
CA ASN A 108 -4.55 -15.10 16.60
C ASN A 108 -4.25 -14.02 15.55
N GLY A 109 -3.17 -14.13 14.82
CA GLY A 109 -2.78 -13.15 13.78
C GLY A 109 -2.43 -13.80 12.46
N MET A 110 -2.30 -15.14 12.43
CA MET A 110 -2.05 -15.94 11.23
C MET A 110 -3.02 -17.12 11.20
N ASP A 111 -3.63 -17.32 10.04
CA ASP A 111 -4.66 -18.34 9.88
C ASP A 111 -4.10 -19.65 9.30
N LEU A 112 -3.26 -19.58 8.29
CA LEU A 112 -2.78 -20.74 7.54
C LEU A 112 -1.26 -20.88 7.51
N ALA A 113 -0.52 -19.82 7.33
CA ALA A 113 0.92 -19.85 7.45
C ALA A 113 1.33 -19.79 8.94
N GLN A 114 2.56 -20.21 9.25
CA GLN A 114 3.10 -20.19 10.60
C GLN A 114 4.50 -19.57 10.62
N ILE A 115 4.81 -18.86 11.67
CA ILE A 115 6.18 -18.41 11.93
C ILE A 115 6.88 -19.47 12.77
N VAL A 116 7.90 -20.10 12.20
CA VAL A 116 8.63 -21.23 12.78
C VAL A 116 10.02 -20.78 13.20
N LEU A 117 10.47 -21.24 14.37
CA LEU A 117 11.81 -21.02 14.88
C LEU A 117 12.70 -22.24 14.58
N LYS A 118 13.77 -22.03 13.79
CA LYS A 118 14.82 -23.02 13.52
C LYS A 118 16.20 -22.34 13.65
N ASP A 119 17.12 -22.97 14.37
CA ASP A 119 18.50 -22.47 14.49
C ASP A 119 18.62 -20.98 14.83
N ASN A 120 17.78 -20.48 15.73
CA ASN A 120 17.69 -19.08 16.13
C ASN A 120 17.19 -18.12 15.04
N GLN A 121 16.62 -18.64 13.96
CA GLN A 121 16.01 -17.89 12.88
C GLN A 121 14.51 -18.13 12.83
N LEU A 122 13.76 -17.06 12.59
CA LEU A 122 12.32 -17.11 12.35
C LEU A 122 12.08 -17.11 10.84
N SER A 123 11.16 -17.96 10.39
CA SER A 123 10.71 -18.02 8.99
C SER A 123 9.21 -18.26 8.93
N PHE A 124 8.53 -17.61 7.99
CA PHE A 124 7.18 -18.03 7.63
C PHE A 124 7.25 -19.34 6.87
N GLU A 125 6.37 -20.27 7.19
CA GLU A 125 6.30 -21.58 6.53
C GLU A 125 4.85 -21.96 6.27
N TYR A 126 4.61 -22.49 5.06
CA TYR A 126 3.38 -23.17 4.67
C TYR A 126 3.70 -24.29 3.69
N SER A 127 2.93 -25.37 3.73
CA SER A 127 3.04 -26.42 2.71
C SER A 127 1.70 -27.15 2.53
N CYS A 128 1.42 -27.54 1.30
CA CYS A 128 0.27 -28.38 0.98
C CYS A 128 0.53 -29.26 -0.26
N PRO A 129 -0.17 -30.41 -0.41
CA PRO A 129 -0.24 -31.11 -1.68
C PRO A 129 -0.76 -30.19 -2.80
N MET A 130 -0.26 -30.38 -4.04
CA MET A 130 -0.72 -29.60 -5.19
C MET A 130 -2.24 -29.70 -5.42
N ALA A 131 -2.87 -30.82 -5.04
CA ALA A 131 -4.32 -30.99 -5.09
C ALA A 131 -5.11 -30.03 -4.16
N LEU A 132 -4.42 -29.28 -3.29
CA LEU A 132 -5.01 -28.31 -2.35
C LEU A 132 -4.59 -26.87 -2.64
N VAL A 133 -4.05 -26.57 -3.83
CA VAL A 133 -3.67 -25.20 -4.26
C VAL A 133 -4.89 -24.41 -4.74
N GLU A 134 -5.93 -24.37 -3.96
CA GLU A 134 -7.14 -23.59 -4.23
C GLU A 134 -6.77 -22.10 -4.34
N PRO A 135 -7.20 -21.37 -5.42
CA PRO A 135 -6.71 -20.03 -5.74
C PRO A 135 -6.89 -19.00 -4.65
N PHE A 136 -8.09 -18.88 -4.06
CA PHE A 136 -8.36 -17.90 -3.00
C PHE A 136 -7.51 -18.17 -1.76
N LYS A 137 -7.40 -19.43 -1.34
CA LYS A 137 -6.58 -19.81 -0.20
C LYS A 137 -5.11 -19.51 -0.44
N LEU A 138 -4.61 -19.84 -1.65
CA LEU A 138 -3.20 -19.63 -1.97
C LEU A 138 -2.83 -18.14 -2.01
N TYR A 139 -3.70 -17.33 -2.63
CA TYR A 139 -3.55 -15.87 -2.62
C TYR A 139 -3.53 -15.31 -1.20
N TYR A 140 -4.50 -15.75 -0.36
CA TYR A 140 -4.61 -15.31 1.02
C TYR A 140 -3.34 -15.65 1.84
N ILE A 141 -2.75 -16.85 1.66
CA ILE A 141 -1.51 -17.21 2.34
C ILE A 141 -0.34 -16.32 1.92
N LEU A 142 -0.22 -16.02 0.62
CA LEU A 142 0.80 -15.11 0.11
C LEU A 142 0.62 -13.71 0.69
N GLU A 143 -0.61 -13.21 0.72
CA GLU A 143 -0.95 -11.90 1.32
C GLU A 143 -0.64 -11.89 2.82
N GLU A 144 -1.00 -12.94 3.56
CA GLU A 144 -0.74 -13.09 4.99
C GLU A 144 0.75 -13.04 5.31
N ILE A 145 1.57 -13.81 4.59
CA ILE A 145 3.03 -13.83 4.76
C ILE A 145 3.63 -12.44 4.47
N CYS A 146 3.25 -11.84 3.35
CA CYS A 146 3.80 -10.57 2.91
C CYS A 146 3.41 -9.42 3.84
N ALA A 147 2.12 -9.28 4.16
CA ALA A 147 1.62 -8.22 5.02
C ALA A 147 2.14 -8.34 6.47
N THR A 148 2.26 -9.58 6.98
CA THR A 148 2.78 -9.80 8.32
C THR A 148 4.28 -9.54 8.38
N GLY A 149 5.03 -9.94 7.35
CA GLY A 149 6.45 -9.68 7.24
C GLY A 149 6.75 -8.18 7.26
N ASP A 150 6.18 -7.43 6.35
CA ASP A 150 6.38 -5.98 6.24
C ASP A 150 5.91 -5.20 7.50
N LYS A 151 4.87 -5.69 8.16
CA LYS A 151 4.34 -5.02 9.35
C LYS A 151 5.24 -5.15 10.58
N TYR A 152 5.87 -6.32 10.74
CA TYR A 152 6.53 -6.66 12.01
C TYR A 152 8.05 -6.68 11.96
N ASP A 153 8.69 -6.60 10.80
CA ASP A 153 10.15 -6.60 10.70
C ASP A 153 10.78 -5.39 11.39
N ASP A 154 10.33 -4.18 11.09
CA ASP A 154 10.78 -2.93 11.71
C ASP A 154 10.39 -2.86 13.20
N GLU A 155 9.16 -3.27 13.51
CA GLU A 155 8.68 -3.28 14.89
C GLU A 155 9.53 -4.18 15.77
N PHE A 156 9.82 -5.39 15.32
CA PHE A 156 10.58 -6.36 16.12
C PHE A 156 12.07 -6.04 16.16
N SER A 157 12.61 -5.43 15.10
CA SER A 157 13.96 -4.90 15.10
C SER A 157 14.11 -3.77 16.13
N THR A 158 13.21 -2.82 16.15
CA THR A 158 13.25 -1.68 17.08
C THR A 158 12.98 -2.09 18.53
N LYS A 159 11.95 -2.92 18.77
CA LYS A 159 11.52 -3.28 20.14
C LYS A 159 12.39 -4.32 20.81
N PHE A 160 12.89 -5.28 20.05
CA PHE A 160 13.56 -6.46 20.61
C PHE A 160 15.01 -6.61 20.17
N GLY A 161 15.47 -5.82 19.19
CA GLY A 161 16.81 -5.93 18.62
C GLY A 161 16.96 -7.14 17.70
N ALA A 162 15.87 -7.61 17.09
CA ALA A 162 15.95 -8.62 16.04
C ALA A 162 16.64 -8.03 14.79
N THR A 163 17.25 -8.88 13.96
CA THR A 163 17.85 -8.44 12.70
C THR A 163 17.22 -9.19 11.54
N ARG A 164 16.99 -8.50 10.43
CA ARG A 164 16.41 -9.10 9.22
C ARG A 164 17.32 -10.19 8.67
N LEU A 165 16.71 -11.22 8.07
CA LEU A 165 17.41 -12.26 7.30
C LEU A 165 17.53 -11.88 5.82
N TYR A 166 16.72 -10.94 5.37
CA TYR A 166 16.78 -10.36 4.05
C TYR A 166 16.65 -8.84 4.17
N GLU A 167 17.57 -8.11 3.55
CA GLU A 167 17.50 -6.66 3.49
C GLU A 167 16.80 -6.24 2.20
N PRO A 168 15.76 -5.37 2.27
CA PRO A 168 15.05 -4.93 1.09
C PRO A 168 15.97 -4.18 0.12
N GLN A 169 15.73 -4.39 -1.16
CA GLN A 169 16.35 -3.57 -2.19
C GLN A 169 15.53 -2.30 -2.34
N VAL A 170 16.00 -1.23 -1.74
CA VAL A 170 15.35 0.06 -1.77
C VAL A 170 16.06 1.03 -2.69
N THR A 171 15.30 1.85 -3.39
CA THR A 171 15.81 3.00 -4.13
C THR A 171 15.29 4.27 -3.46
N PRO A 172 16.14 5.00 -2.70
CA PRO A 172 15.72 6.25 -2.07
C PRO A 172 15.17 7.25 -3.10
N TYR A 173 14.24 8.09 -2.68
CA TYR A 173 13.83 9.22 -3.52
C TYR A 173 15.05 10.08 -3.83
N ASN A 174 15.18 10.53 -5.07
CA ASN A 174 16.23 11.47 -5.42
C ASN A 174 16.00 12.82 -4.72
N GLU A 175 17.01 13.68 -4.70
CA GLU A 175 16.94 14.93 -3.94
C GLU A 175 15.82 15.88 -4.43
N GLU A 176 15.52 15.89 -5.72
CA GLU A 176 14.46 16.70 -6.31
C GLU A 176 13.08 16.25 -5.82
N LEU A 177 12.77 14.95 -5.95
CA LEU A 177 11.52 14.36 -5.47
C LEU A 177 11.39 14.49 -3.94
N LEU A 178 12.49 14.25 -3.19
CA LEU A 178 12.49 14.42 -1.74
C LEU A 178 12.16 15.85 -1.33
N ASN A 179 12.76 16.86 -1.98
CA ASN A 179 12.46 18.27 -1.71
C ASN A 179 10.99 18.61 -2.02
N GLN A 180 10.47 18.09 -3.13
CA GLN A 180 9.08 18.28 -3.52
C GLN A 180 8.13 17.63 -2.49
N VAL A 181 8.37 16.36 -2.12
CA VAL A 181 7.53 15.64 -1.15
C VAL A 181 7.58 16.30 0.22
N TYR A 182 8.77 16.70 0.68
CA TYR A 182 8.91 17.43 1.93
C TYR A 182 8.11 18.74 1.91
N GLY A 183 8.23 19.54 0.84
CA GLY A 183 7.47 20.79 0.69
C GLY A 183 5.95 20.59 0.75
N VAL A 184 5.44 19.57 0.05
CA VAL A 184 3.99 19.27 0.03
C VAL A 184 3.50 18.75 1.39
N ILE A 185 4.28 17.92 2.10
CA ILE A 185 3.91 17.49 3.46
C ILE A 185 3.84 18.69 4.39
N GLN A 186 4.84 19.59 4.35
CA GLN A 186 4.85 20.82 5.17
C GLN A 186 3.66 21.73 4.87
N GLN A 187 3.33 21.92 3.59
CA GLN A 187 2.15 22.67 3.16
C GLN A 187 0.87 22.01 3.65
N THR A 188 0.72 20.70 3.45
CA THR A 188 -0.46 19.92 3.86
C THR A 188 -0.70 20.02 5.37
N CYS A 189 0.34 19.88 6.18
CA CYS A 189 0.24 20.02 7.63
C CYS A 189 -0.15 21.46 8.03
N THR A 190 0.43 22.48 7.39
CA THR A 190 0.13 23.88 7.64
C THR A 190 -1.33 24.22 7.33
N GLU A 191 -1.80 23.86 6.12
CA GLU A 191 -3.21 24.04 5.71
C GLU A 191 -4.19 23.33 6.67
N CYS A 192 -3.85 22.10 7.08
CA CYS A 192 -4.64 21.35 8.05
C CYS A 192 -4.75 22.09 9.38
N LEU A 193 -3.63 22.50 9.99
CA LEU A 193 -3.63 23.15 11.31
C LEU A 193 -4.33 24.50 11.29
N GLU A 194 -4.26 25.27 10.20
CA GLU A 194 -5.04 26.48 10.00
C GLU A 194 -6.54 26.21 9.91
N ALA A 195 -6.94 25.17 9.15
CA ALA A 195 -8.32 24.75 9.04
C ALA A 195 -8.88 24.28 10.39
N ILE A 196 -8.14 23.47 11.14
CA ILE A 196 -8.53 23.00 12.47
C ILE A 196 -8.73 24.15 13.42
N LYS A 197 -7.83 25.14 13.45
CA LYS A 197 -7.98 26.34 14.28
C LYS A 197 -9.29 27.08 13.98
N TYR A 198 -9.68 27.16 12.71
CA TYR A 198 -10.95 27.75 12.31
C TYR A 198 -12.15 26.91 12.81
N PHE A 199 -12.15 25.59 12.58
CA PHE A 199 -13.27 24.72 12.95
C PHE A 199 -13.44 24.58 14.45
N GLU A 200 -12.36 24.44 15.23
CA GLU A 200 -12.38 24.41 16.70
C GLU A 200 -12.96 25.72 17.26
N SER A 201 -12.53 26.87 16.73
CA SER A 201 -13.02 28.20 17.15
C SER A 201 -14.53 28.36 16.90
N ASN A 202 -15.07 27.67 15.91
CA ASN A 202 -16.49 27.68 15.56
C ASN A 202 -17.26 26.46 16.10
N ARG A 203 -16.63 25.61 16.92
CA ARG A 203 -17.20 24.37 17.49
C ARG A 203 -17.71 23.39 16.44
N LYS A 204 -17.09 23.34 15.27
CA LYS A 204 -17.41 22.44 14.16
C LYS A 204 -16.49 21.21 14.19
N PHE A 205 -16.61 20.40 15.23
CA PHE A 205 -15.71 19.26 15.47
C PHE A 205 -15.81 18.19 14.37
N GLY A 206 -16.99 17.91 13.80
CA GLY A 206 -17.12 16.98 12.69
C GLY A 206 -16.37 17.42 11.43
N ASN A 207 -16.29 18.75 11.18
CA ASN A 207 -15.47 19.28 10.09
C ASN A 207 -13.96 19.19 10.43
N ALA A 208 -13.58 19.39 11.70
CA ALA A 208 -12.21 19.20 12.15
C ALA A 208 -11.76 17.75 11.96
N TRP A 209 -12.59 16.79 12.37
CA TRP A 209 -12.35 15.36 12.16
C TRP A 209 -12.14 15.03 10.67
N ASN A 210 -13.02 15.50 9.80
CA ASN A 210 -12.90 15.24 8.35
C ASN A 210 -11.59 15.77 7.76
N ILE A 211 -11.20 17.00 8.09
CA ILE A 211 -9.94 17.59 7.61
C ILE A 211 -8.72 16.80 8.12
N LEU A 212 -8.74 16.36 9.37
CA LEU A 212 -7.66 15.54 9.93
C LEU A 212 -7.55 14.20 9.21
N ALA A 213 -8.68 13.50 9.00
CA ALA A 213 -8.72 12.26 8.23
C ALA A 213 -8.17 12.45 6.81
N CYS A 214 -8.70 13.44 6.09
CA CYS A 214 -8.24 13.77 4.73
C CYS A 214 -6.73 14.09 4.69
N THR A 215 -6.20 14.75 5.72
CA THR A 215 -4.76 15.08 5.81
C THR A 215 -3.91 13.83 5.91
N LEU A 216 -4.28 12.86 6.76
CA LEU A 216 -3.58 11.59 6.89
C LEU A 216 -3.61 10.80 5.57
N TYR A 217 -4.79 10.66 4.98
CA TYR A 217 -4.95 9.96 3.70
C TYR A 217 -4.20 10.65 2.56
N LYS A 218 -4.23 11.99 2.51
CA LYS A 218 -3.52 12.78 1.50
C LYS A 218 -2.01 12.57 1.55
N ILE A 219 -1.41 12.53 2.75
CA ILE A 219 0.02 12.28 2.90
C ILE A 219 0.36 10.85 2.43
N LEU A 220 -0.45 9.85 2.83
CA LEU A 220 -0.29 8.47 2.36
C LEU A 220 -0.43 8.34 0.84
N TYR A 221 -1.42 9.01 0.25
CA TYR A 221 -1.68 9.03 -1.18
C TYR A 221 -0.58 9.73 -1.98
N TYR A 222 -0.10 10.87 -1.49
CA TYR A 222 0.86 11.69 -2.21
C TYR A 222 2.29 11.17 -2.09
N ALA A 223 2.73 10.91 -0.86
CA ALA A 223 4.14 10.67 -0.56
C ALA A 223 4.55 9.19 -0.66
N HIS A 224 3.60 8.25 -0.62
CA HIS A 224 3.85 6.81 -0.58
C HIS A 224 4.97 6.42 0.41
N PRO A 225 4.92 6.87 1.66
CA PRO A 225 5.96 6.58 2.63
C PRO A 225 6.07 5.07 2.88
N GLN A 226 7.22 4.66 3.33
CA GLN A 226 7.56 3.30 3.71
C GLN A 226 7.96 3.26 5.20
N GLY A 227 8.37 2.11 5.67
CA GLY A 227 9.00 1.93 6.98
C GLY A 227 8.18 2.46 8.15
N GLN A 228 8.85 3.18 9.06
CA GLN A 228 8.23 3.64 10.30
C GLN A 228 7.16 4.72 10.06
N LEU A 229 7.36 5.61 9.11
CA LEU A 229 6.38 6.66 8.80
C LEU A 229 5.07 6.07 8.26
N LEU A 230 5.14 5.05 7.41
CA LEU A 230 3.94 4.33 6.93
C LEU A 230 3.18 3.69 8.10
N ASN A 231 3.90 3.02 9.01
CA ASN A 231 3.31 2.39 10.20
C ASN A 231 2.65 3.42 11.13
N ASP A 232 3.31 4.55 11.38
CA ASP A 232 2.81 5.63 12.23
C ASP A 232 1.56 6.29 11.62
N LEU A 233 1.55 6.55 10.30
CA LEU A 233 0.39 7.10 9.57
C LEU A 233 -0.81 6.13 9.60
N ASN A 234 -0.58 4.85 9.30
CA ASN A 234 -1.63 3.83 9.34
C ASN A 234 -2.17 3.64 10.77
N LYS A 235 -1.33 3.77 11.79
CA LYS A 235 -1.78 3.78 13.19
C LYS A 235 -2.62 5.00 13.47
N ALA A 236 -2.18 6.19 13.04
CA ALA A 236 -2.93 7.42 13.24
C ALA A 236 -4.31 7.36 12.56
N VAL A 237 -4.42 6.78 11.35
CA VAL A 237 -5.71 6.54 10.69
C VAL A 237 -6.60 5.65 11.55
N ARG A 238 -6.11 4.49 12.00
CA ARG A 238 -6.92 3.59 12.84
C ARG A 238 -7.36 4.21 14.16
N GLU A 239 -6.51 5.01 14.80
CA GLU A 239 -6.86 5.71 16.05
C GLU A 239 -7.86 6.85 15.78
N HIS A 240 -7.81 7.47 14.58
CA HIS A 240 -8.74 8.51 14.17
C HIS A 240 -10.15 7.97 13.87
N ASP A 241 -10.25 6.74 13.38
CA ASP A 241 -11.53 6.07 13.08
C ASP A 241 -12.22 5.44 14.30
N ARG A 242 -11.66 5.59 15.50
CA ARG A 242 -12.25 5.04 16.71
C ARG A 242 -13.58 5.70 17.05
N ASN A 243 -14.55 4.88 17.47
CA ASN A 243 -15.88 5.33 17.86
C ASN A 243 -16.17 5.17 19.36
N ASP A 244 -15.19 4.70 20.15
CA ASP A 244 -15.29 4.45 21.57
C ASP A 244 -14.73 5.60 22.44
N ILE A 245 -14.17 6.64 21.81
CA ILE A 245 -13.70 7.87 22.48
C ILE A 245 -14.38 9.11 21.88
N PRO A 246 -14.52 10.19 22.68
CA PRO A 246 -15.17 11.42 22.22
C PRO A 246 -14.45 12.09 21.03
N LEU A 247 -15.20 12.59 20.08
CA LEU A 247 -14.68 13.24 18.86
C LEU A 247 -13.61 14.33 19.15
N PRO A 248 -13.80 15.27 20.12
CA PRO A 248 -12.77 16.27 20.42
C PRO A 248 -11.45 15.68 20.93
N GLU A 249 -11.49 14.50 21.55
CA GLU A 249 -10.29 13.81 22.01
C GLU A 249 -9.55 13.16 20.86
N ILE A 250 -10.28 12.54 19.91
CA ILE A 250 -9.74 12.02 18.65
C ILE A 250 -9.04 13.16 17.87
N ASP A 251 -9.76 14.27 17.66
CA ASP A 251 -9.25 15.44 16.96
C ASP A 251 -7.95 15.97 17.61
N MET A 252 -7.91 16.06 18.94
CA MET A 252 -6.74 16.51 19.67
C MET A 252 -5.54 15.55 19.50
N GLN A 253 -5.77 14.24 19.51
CA GLN A 253 -4.70 13.25 19.34
C GLN A 253 -4.15 13.29 17.91
N THR A 254 -5.01 13.33 16.90
CA THR A 254 -4.61 13.39 15.49
C THR A 254 -3.94 14.73 15.17
N LYS A 255 -4.44 15.84 15.70
CA LYS A 255 -3.79 17.15 15.57
C LYS A 255 -2.35 17.14 16.09
N LYS A 256 -2.10 16.58 17.27
CA LYS A 256 -0.74 16.41 17.80
C LYS A 256 0.15 15.56 16.89
N PHE A 257 -0.42 14.58 16.24
CA PHE A 257 0.33 13.79 15.24
C PHE A 257 0.69 14.63 14.02
N VAL A 258 -0.24 15.44 13.49
CA VAL A 258 0.02 16.37 12.37
C VAL A 258 1.06 17.43 12.77
N GLU A 259 1.02 17.96 13.99
CA GLU A 259 2.04 18.88 14.52
C GLU A 259 3.43 18.22 14.58
N LYS A 260 3.50 16.94 14.96
CA LYS A 260 4.73 16.13 14.93
C LYS A 260 5.24 15.93 13.51
N LEU A 261 4.35 15.63 12.54
CA LEU A 261 4.72 15.52 11.13
C LEU A 261 5.25 16.85 10.56
N GLN A 262 4.65 17.98 10.95
CA GLN A 262 5.12 19.30 10.53
C GLN A 262 6.52 19.61 11.07
N ALA A 263 6.87 19.07 12.24
CA ALA A 263 8.18 19.27 12.86
C ALA A 263 9.26 18.29 12.38
N ILE A 264 8.92 17.31 11.52
CA ILE A 264 9.89 16.36 10.99
C ILE A 264 10.89 17.04 10.07
N THR A 265 12.18 16.69 10.16
CA THR A 265 13.18 17.25 9.24
C THR A 265 13.19 16.48 7.92
N LYS A 266 13.74 17.11 6.87
CA LYS A 266 13.89 16.47 5.55
C LYS A 266 14.74 15.20 5.64
N GLU A 267 15.80 15.21 6.44
CA GLU A 267 16.69 14.08 6.65
C GLU A 267 15.96 12.90 7.31
N GLN A 268 15.15 13.17 8.33
CA GLN A 268 14.34 12.13 8.98
C GLN A 268 13.27 11.57 8.02
N LEU A 269 12.65 12.45 7.22
CA LEU A 269 11.66 12.02 6.24
C LEU A 269 12.28 11.13 5.14
N ALA A 270 13.52 11.42 4.75
CA ALA A 270 14.26 10.69 3.72
C ALA A 270 14.49 9.21 4.09
N GLU A 271 14.54 8.88 5.39
CA GLU A 271 14.70 7.50 5.85
C GLU A 271 13.54 6.59 5.45
N ASP A 272 12.33 7.17 5.32
CA ASP A 272 11.09 6.44 5.03
C ASP A 272 10.52 6.76 3.61
N LEU A 273 11.28 7.48 2.76
CA LEU A 273 10.88 7.80 1.38
C LEU A 273 11.79 7.07 0.37
N TYR A 274 11.34 5.90 -0.03
CA TYR A 274 12.04 5.06 -1.00
C TYR A 274 11.08 4.18 -1.78
N PHE A 275 11.53 3.72 -2.95
CA PHE A 275 10.85 2.68 -3.72
C PHE A 275 11.33 1.32 -3.27
N VAL A 276 10.40 0.40 -3.11
CA VAL A 276 10.66 -1.01 -2.82
C VAL A 276 9.75 -1.87 -3.67
N GLU A 277 10.25 -3.00 -4.17
CA GLU A 277 9.42 -3.90 -4.96
C GLU A 277 8.53 -4.75 -4.04
N THR A 278 7.22 -4.74 -4.36
CA THR A 278 6.23 -5.58 -3.71
C THR A 278 5.49 -6.36 -4.79
N PHE A 279 5.33 -7.68 -4.63
CA PHE A 279 4.59 -8.47 -5.61
C PHE A 279 3.12 -8.66 -5.22
N ILE A 280 2.80 -8.72 -3.94
CA ILE A 280 1.42 -8.66 -3.46
C ILE A 280 1.06 -7.19 -3.21
N PRO A 281 0.00 -6.67 -3.84
CA PRO A 281 -0.47 -5.32 -3.57
C PRO A 281 -0.94 -5.18 -2.12
N ALA A 282 -0.53 -4.12 -1.44
CA ALA A 282 -1.00 -3.81 -0.08
C ALA A 282 -2.48 -3.40 -0.04
N LYS A 283 -3.04 -3.02 -1.19
CA LYS A 283 -4.42 -2.57 -1.32
C LYS A 283 -5.17 -3.47 -2.30
N ARG A 284 -6.44 -3.73 -2.01
CA ARG A 284 -7.32 -4.51 -2.90
C ARG A 284 -7.65 -3.71 -4.15
N ARG A 285 -7.71 -4.38 -5.30
CA ARG A 285 -8.23 -3.76 -6.52
C ARG A 285 -9.74 -3.55 -6.35
N SER A 286 -10.20 -2.33 -6.66
CA SER A 286 -11.60 -1.99 -6.71
C SER A 286 -12.08 -1.94 -8.16
N ASN A 287 -13.31 -2.36 -8.41
CA ASN A 287 -14.00 -2.16 -9.67
C ASN A 287 -15.07 -1.07 -9.52
N LEU A 288 -15.56 -0.55 -10.63
CA LEU A 288 -16.54 0.53 -10.65
C LEU A 288 -17.78 0.24 -9.78
N LYS A 289 -18.30 -0.99 -9.84
CA LYS A 289 -19.48 -1.37 -9.05
C LYS A 289 -19.24 -1.26 -7.54
N ASN A 290 -18.08 -1.75 -7.06
CA ASN A 290 -17.72 -1.63 -5.64
C ASN A 290 -17.55 -0.17 -5.22
N ILE A 291 -17.02 0.67 -6.10
CA ILE A 291 -16.87 2.11 -5.85
C ILE A 291 -18.24 2.77 -5.75
N GLN A 292 -19.15 2.48 -6.68
CA GLN A 292 -20.51 3.00 -6.67
C GLN A 292 -21.26 2.58 -5.39
N GLU A 293 -21.17 1.31 -4.98
CA GLU A 293 -21.78 0.82 -3.74
C GLU A 293 -21.23 1.56 -2.50
N ASN A 294 -19.93 1.86 -2.47
CA ASN A 294 -19.31 2.61 -1.37
C ASN A 294 -19.71 4.10 -1.37
N PHE A 295 -19.94 4.69 -2.54
CA PHE A 295 -20.27 6.11 -2.65
C PHE A 295 -21.76 6.41 -2.51
N GLU A 296 -22.65 5.42 -2.64
CA GLU A 296 -24.10 5.62 -2.81
C GLU A 296 -24.74 6.56 -1.78
N ASP A 297 -24.49 6.32 -0.49
CA ASP A 297 -25.09 7.11 0.58
C ASP A 297 -24.51 8.53 0.65
N ASP A 298 -23.20 8.66 0.46
CA ASP A 298 -22.54 9.95 0.54
C ASP A 298 -22.74 10.79 -0.73
N TYR A 299 -22.97 10.17 -1.89
CA TYR A 299 -23.43 10.84 -3.09
C TYR A 299 -24.81 11.51 -2.88
N LYS A 300 -25.77 10.79 -2.28
CA LYS A 300 -27.08 11.34 -1.95
C LYS A 300 -26.97 12.50 -0.95
N LYS A 301 -26.11 12.37 0.07
CA LYS A 301 -25.86 13.46 1.04
C LYS A 301 -25.18 14.67 0.37
N ALA A 302 -24.19 14.44 -0.49
CA ALA A 302 -23.50 15.50 -1.21
C ALA A 302 -24.47 16.30 -2.10
N GLY A 303 -25.41 15.62 -2.81
CA GLY A 303 -26.47 16.26 -3.57
C GLY A 303 -27.38 17.11 -2.68
N SER A 304 -27.79 16.58 -1.52
CA SER A 304 -28.61 17.33 -0.56
C SER A 304 -27.90 18.57 -0.01
N TYR A 305 -26.57 18.52 0.22
CA TYR A 305 -25.79 19.68 0.63
C TYR A 305 -25.70 20.72 -0.49
N LEU A 306 -25.51 20.27 -1.73
CA LEU A 306 -25.47 21.16 -2.88
C LEU A 306 -26.82 21.90 -3.09
N ASP A 307 -27.95 21.18 -2.96
CA ASP A 307 -29.30 21.75 -3.02
C ASP A 307 -29.59 22.78 -1.92
N GLN A 308 -28.88 22.70 -0.79
CA GLN A 308 -29.00 23.62 0.33
C GLN A 308 -27.93 24.73 0.33
N ASP A 309 -27.17 24.88 -0.74
CA ASP A 309 -26.03 25.80 -0.84
C ASP A 309 -24.93 25.57 0.22
N ASP A 310 -24.88 24.39 0.85
CA ASP A 310 -23.78 24.01 1.75
C ASP A 310 -22.61 23.43 0.96
N HIS A 311 -22.00 24.26 0.12
CA HIS A 311 -20.90 23.90 -0.76
C HIS A 311 -19.68 23.33 -0.02
N MET A 312 -19.44 23.83 1.20
CA MET A 312 -18.36 23.32 2.03
C MET A 312 -18.61 21.88 2.46
N ALA A 313 -19.79 21.56 2.97
CA ALA A 313 -20.14 20.20 3.39
C ALA A 313 -20.13 19.23 2.20
N CYS A 314 -20.67 19.65 1.04
CA CYS A 314 -20.61 18.90 -0.21
C CYS A 314 -19.16 18.57 -0.61
N SER A 315 -18.29 19.58 -0.69
CA SER A 315 -16.89 19.38 -1.06
C SER A 315 -16.13 18.47 -0.07
N MET A 316 -16.38 18.66 1.23
CA MET A 316 -15.68 17.90 2.27
C MET A 316 -16.05 16.41 2.26
N ILE A 317 -17.34 16.08 2.09
CA ILE A 317 -17.78 14.67 2.06
C ILE A 317 -17.23 13.96 0.82
N ILE A 318 -17.22 14.61 -0.35
CA ILE A 318 -16.72 14.02 -1.58
C ILE A 318 -15.18 13.83 -1.49
N THR A 319 -14.47 14.87 -1.05
CA THR A 319 -13.00 14.78 -0.88
C THR A 319 -12.60 13.67 0.08
N TYR A 320 -13.33 13.52 1.20
CA TYR A 320 -13.11 12.43 2.14
C TYR A 320 -13.28 11.06 1.47
N ASN A 321 -14.38 10.87 0.73
CA ASN A 321 -14.65 9.60 0.05
C ASN A 321 -13.56 9.26 -0.98
N PHE A 322 -13.09 10.23 -1.75
CA PHE A 322 -12.02 10.01 -2.72
C PHE A 322 -10.70 9.58 -2.04
N TYR A 323 -10.28 10.27 -0.99
CA TYR A 323 -9.07 9.90 -0.27
C TYR A 323 -9.22 8.60 0.52
N HIS A 324 -10.38 8.35 1.11
CA HIS A 324 -10.70 7.10 1.80
C HIS A 324 -10.62 5.91 0.82
N MET A 325 -11.17 6.06 -0.38
CA MET A 325 -11.08 5.05 -1.43
C MET A 325 -9.62 4.77 -1.82
N TYR A 326 -8.81 5.80 -2.01
CA TYR A 326 -7.36 5.64 -2.28
C TYR A 326 -6.59 4.98 -1.13
N HIS A 327 -7.04 5.13 0.10
CA HIS A 327 -6.38 4.49 1.24
C HIS A 327 -6.57 2.98 1.24
N TYR A 328 -7.76 2.49 0.95
CA TYR A 328 -8.10 1.08 1.04
C TYR A 328 -7.99 0.32 -0.29
N ASN A 329 -8.05 1.01 -1.42
CA ASN A 329 -8.18 0.37 -2.71
C ASN A 329 -7.18 0.90 -3.75
N ASN A 330 -6.82 0.02 -4.69
CA ASN A 330 -6.24 0.39 -5.96
C ASN A 330 -7.40 0.59 -6.96
N LEU A 331 -7.56 1.81 -7.43
CA LEU A 331 -8.63 2.15 -8.36
C LEU A 331 -8.26 1.73 -9.79
N GLN A 332 -9.27 1.45 -10.61
CA GLN A 332 -9.09 1.33 -12.06
C GLN A 332 -8.75 2.70 -12.66
N ASP A 333 -8.01 2.69 -13.77
CA ASP A 333 -7.37 3.89 -14.30
C ASP A 333 -8.39 4.98 -14.68
N ASP A 334 -9.48 4.61 -15.35
CA ASP A 334 -10.55 5.52 -15.77
C ASP A 334 -11.26 6.24 -14.60
N VAL A 335 -11.54 5.52 -13.51
CA VAL A 335 -12.08 6.12 -12.28
C VAL A 335 -11.06 7.03 -11.62
N ASN A 336 -9.79 6.59 -11.57
CA ASN A 336 -8.69 7.40 -11.04
C ASN A 336 -8.56 8.72 -11.80
N ASP A 337 -8.64 8.68 -13.12
CA ASP A 337 -8.50 9.86 -13.97
C ASP A 337 -9.61 10.88 -13.72
N VAL A 338 -10.87 10.43 -13.59
CA VAL A 338 -12.01 11.31 -13.23
C VAL A 338 -11.79 11.98 -11.88
N ILE A 339 -11.35 11.21 -10.86
CA ILE A 339 -11.09 11.77 -9.53
C ILE A 339 -9.94 12.77 -9.56
N VAL A 340 -8.82 12.42 -10.19
CA VAL A 340 -7.64 13.29 -10.27
C VAL A 340 -7.95 14.59 -11.03
N TRP A 341 -8.68 14.48 -12.14
CA TRP A 341 -9.14 15.63 -12.90
C TRP A 341 -9.96 16.60 -12.03
N ALA A 342 -10.98 16.10 -11.33
CA ALA A 342 -11.84 16.92 -10.50
C ALA A 342 -11.09 17.54 -9.32
N MET A 343 -10.24 16.75 -8.65
CA MET A 343 -9.46 17.23 -7.51
C MET A 343 -8.44 18.29 -7.92
N LYS A 344 -7.84 18.18 -9.11
CA LYS A 344 -6.97 19.24 -9.67
C LYS A 344 -7.75 20.51 -9.95
N LYS A 345 -8.89 20.41 -10.65
CA LYS A 345 -9.74 21.58 -10.97
C LYS A 345 -10.29 22.27 -9.71
N ALA A 346 -10.69 21.52 -8.71
CA ALA A 346 -11.24 22.07 -7.46
C ALA A 346 -10.18 22.56 -6.47
N SER A 347 -8.90 22.27 -6.70
CA SER A 347 -7.78 22.59 -5.80
C SER A 347 -7.72 24.09 -5.48
N ALA A 348 -7.73 24.42 -4.18
CA ALA A 348 -7.65 25.79 -3.65
C ALA A 348 -8.75 26.76 -4.14
N LEU A 349 -9.79 26.28 -4.81
CA LEU A 349 -10.92 27.12 -5.19
C LEU A 349 -11.83 27.44 -3.99
N PRO A 350 -12.60 28.55 -4.06
CA PRO A 350 -13.72 28.77 -3.16
C PRO A 350 -14.68 27.58 -3.15
N TRP A 351 -15.29 27.30 -1.99
CA TRP A 351 -16.19 26.14 -1.86
C TRP A 351 -17.34 26.16 -2.89
N GLU A 352 -17.85 27.36 -3.21
CA GLU A 352 -18.92 27.56 -4.18
C GLU A 352 -18.54 27.12 -5.60
N GLU A 353 -17.25 27.23 -5.95
CA GLU A 353 -16.72 26.81 -7.24
C GLU A 353 -16.26 25.34 -7.22
N ALA A 354 -15.68 24.89 -6.11
CA ALA A 354 -15.17 23.54 -5.96
C ALA A 354 -16.28 22.47 -5.88
N ALA A 355 -17.37 22.75 -5.16
CA ALA A 355 -18.42 21.76 -4.91
C ALA A 355 -19.08 21.22 -6.18
N PRO A 356 -19.48 22.05 -7.17
CA PRO A 356 -20.06 21.55 -8.42
C PRO A 356 -19.09 20.64 -9.20
N ILE A 357 -17.79 20.96 -9.20
CA ILE A 357 -16.77 20.19 -9.91
C ILE A 357 -16.64 18.79 -9.28
N LEU A 358 -16.51 18.75 -7.95
CA LEU A 358 -16.37 17.49 -7.20
C LEU A 358 -17.63 16.64 -7.29
N TYR A 359 -18.82 17.27 -7.20
CA TYR A 359 -20.09 16.58 -7.32
C TYR A 359 -20.27 15.98 -8.72
N ASN A 360 -19.93 16.72 -9.77
CA ASN A 360 -19.98 16.21 -11.14
C ASN A 360 -19.09 14.97 -11.32
N ALA A 361 -17.88 14.96 -10.75
CA ALA A 361 -17.01 13.78 -10.82
C ALA A 361 -17.61 12.58 -10.10
N MET A 362 -18.19 12.76 -8.91
CA MET A 362 -18.86 11.69 -8.20
C MET A 362 -20.11 11.21 -8.99
N GLU A 363 -20.87 12.11 -9.58
CA GLU A 363 -22.01 11.81 -10.44
C GLU A 363 -21.61 11.00 -11.69
N LYS A 364 -20.50 11.37 -12.35
CA LYS A 364 -19.94 10.63 -13.48
C LYS A 364 -19.62 9.18 -13.08
N ILE A 365 -18.96 8.98 -11.94
CA ILE A 365 -18.65 7.65 -11.42
C ILE A 365 -19.94 6.87 -11.11
N MET A 366 -20.92 7.49 -10.48
CA MET A 366 -22.18 6.84 -10.13
C MET A 366 -23.03 6.46 -11.36
N ASN A 367 -22.89 7.18 -12.47
CA ASN A 367 -23.63 6.96 -13.71
C ASN A 367 -22.86 6.16 -14.78
N ASP A 368 -21.66 5.64 -14.46
CA ASP A 368 -20.78 4.95 -15.42
C ASP A 368 -20.41 5.82 -16.66
N ASP A 369 -20.28 7.13 -16.43
CA ASP A 369 -19.81 8.10 -17.44
C ASP A 369 -18.41 8.59 -17.07
N LEU A 370 -17.40 7.77 -17.35
CA LEU A 370 -16.02 8.04 -16.96
C LEU A 370 -15.27 8.92 -18.00
N THR A 371 -16.00 9.69 -18.80
CA THR A 371 -15.40 10.59 -19.79
C THR A 371 -14.88 11.87 -19.14
N ILE A 372 -13.70 12.30 -19.55
CA ILE A 372 -13.09 13.58 -19.18
C ILE A 372 -13.12 14.48 -20.40
N ASP A 373 -13.57 15.74 -20.26
CA ASP A 373 -13.51 16.70 -21.34
C ASP A 373 -12.07 17.14 -21.59
N ASP A 374 -11.52 16.80 -22.74
CA ASP A 374 -10.10 16.96 -23.14
C ASP A 374 -9.66 18.43 -23.36
N ASP A 375 -10.46 19.43 -23.00
CA ASP A 375 -10.18 20.83 -23.38
C ASP A 375 -9.07 21.52 -22.59
N GLU A 376 -8.37 20.83 -21.65
CA GLU A 376 -7.28 21.42 -20.86
C GLU A 376 -6.18 20.42 -20.49
N GLU A 377 -5.42 19.94 -21.49
CA GLU A 377 -4.04 19.50 -21.24
C GLU A 377 -3.15 20.72 -20.97
N GLU A 378 -3.27 21.37 -19.82
CA GLU A 378 -2.24 22.30 -19.34
C GLU A 378 -1.24 21.54 -18.44
N ASN A 379 -0.09 21.36 -19.06
CA ASN A 379 1.27 21.21 -18.53
C ASN A 379 1.41 21.33 -16.99
N THR A 380 1.06 20.28 -16.27
CA THR A 380 1.39 20.17 -14.85
C THR A 380 2.72 19.45 -14.72
N GLY A 381 3.77 20.23 -14.49
CA GLY A 381 5.19 19.91 -14.46
C GLY A 381 5.67 18.80 -13.54
N PHE A 382 5.16 17.58 -13.72
CA PHE A 382 5.77 16.37 -13.21
C PHE A 382 6.36 15.63 -14.42
N ASP A 383 7.69 15.60 -14.49
CA ASP A 383 8.38 14.86 -15.54
C ASP A 383 8.31 13.36 -15.27
N MET A 384 7.31 12.72 -15.88
CA MET A 384 7.12 11.27 -15.89
C MET A 384 8.35 10.53 -16.45
N SER A 385 9.18 11.17 -17.28
CA SER A 385 10.34 10.54 -17.90
C SER A 385 11.45 10.24 -16.90
N SER A 386 11.73 11.16 -15.99
CA SER A 386 12.70 10.96 -14.90
C SER A 386 12.25 9.91 -13.88
N TYR A 387 10.94 9.80 -13.67
CA TYR A 387 10.35 8.78 -12.80
C TYR A 387 10.42 7.37 -13.44
N MET A 388 10.09 7.24 -14.72
CA MET A 388 10.21 5.98 -15.47
C MET A 388 11.67 5.55 -15.59
N GLU A 389 12.60 6.48 -15.71
CA GLU A 389 14.04 6.22 -15.72
C GLU A 389 14.53 5.70 -14.35
N ALA A 390 14.02 6.22 -13.25
CA ALA A 390 14.30 5.71 -11.90
C ALA A 390 13.77 4.28 -11.69
N ILE A 391 12.56 3.97 -12.20
CA ILE A 391 12.00 2.60 -12.17
C ILE A 391 12.78 1.65 -13.08
N GLN A 392 13.17 2.08 -14.29
CA GLN A 392 13.99 1.26 -15.19
C GLN A 392 15.38 0.98 -14.62
N ASN A 393 15.99 1.98 -13.95
CA ASN A 393 17.28 1.82 -13.28
C ASN A 393 17.19 0.91 -12.04
N ALA A 394 16.10 0.96 -11.29
CA ALA A 394 15.81 0.02 -10.21
C ALA A 394 15.64 -1.41 -10.74
N GLY A 395 14.95 -1.58 -11.87
CA GLY A 395 14.78 -2.88 -12.54
C GLY A 395 16.10 -3.45 -13.11
N ALA A 396 17.00 -2.60 -13.62
CA ALA A 396 18.32 -3.03 -14.12
C ALA A 396 19.25 -3.47 -12.99
N ASN A 397 19.22 -2.79 -11.83
CA ASN A 397 19.95 -3.19 -10.63
C ASN A 397 19.45 -4.54 -10.07
N MET A 398 18.16 -4.86 -10.27
CA MET A 398 17.57 -6.10 -9.80
C MET A 398 18.04 -7.32 -10.61
N GLN A 399 18.29 -7.19 -11.94
CA GLN A 399 18.88 -8.26 -12.72
C GLN A 399 20.29 -8.63 -12.25
N GLN A 400 21.08 -7.64 -11.86
CA GLN A 400 22.42 -7.83 -11.32
C GLN A 400 22.41 -8.49 -9.94
N MET A 401 21.38 -8.20 -9.14
CA MET A 401 21.17 -8.78 -7.82
C MET A 401 20.68 -10.22 -7.89
N THR A 402 19.76 -10.57 -8.79
CA THR A 402 19.32 -11.95 -9.00
C THR A 402 20.53 -12.84 -9.33
N GLN A 403 21.47 -12.32 -10.12
CA GLN A 403 22.73 -13.01 -10.45
C GLN A 403 23.64 -13.17 -9.23
N ASN A 404 23.72 -12.16 -8.36
CA ASN A 404 24.49 -12.22 -7.12
C ASN A 404 23.90 -13.20 -6.08
N ILE A 405 22.57 -13.24 -5.96
CA ILE A 405 21.85 -14.19 -5.08
C ILE A 405 22.00 -15.62 -5.60
N GLN A 406 21.90 -15.84 -6.92
CA GLN A 406 22.18 -17.16 -7.51
C GLN A 406 23.62 -17.63 -7.25
N ASN A 407 24.58 -16.73 -7.32
CA ASN A 407 25.98 -17.02 -7.00
C ASN A 407 26.17 -17.33 -5.51
N MET A 408 25.50 -16.60 -4.61
CA MET A 408 25.56 -16.81 -3.16
C MET A 408 24.91 -18.14 -2.77
N MET A 409 23.77 -18.49 -3.34
CA MET A 409 23.08 -19.76 -3.13
C MET A 409 23.89 -20.94 -3.68
N SER A 410 24.51 -20.82 -4.85
CA SER A 410 25.43 -21.82 -5.39
C SER A 410 26.61 -22.08 -4.47
N SER A 411 27.10 -21.05 -3.77
CA SER A 411 28.16 -21.19 -2.77
C SER A 411 27.71 -21.81 -1.45
N MET A 412 26.46 -21.56 -1.02
CA MET A 412 25.87 -22.13 0.20
C MET A 412 25.43 -23.59 0.03
N PHE A 413 24.92 -23.97 -1.13
CA PHE A 413 24.41 -25.31 -1.39
C PHE A 413 25.34 -26.20 -2.22
N GLY A 414 26.38 -25.63 -2.85
CA GLY A 414 27.39 -26.37 -3.63
C GLY A 414 28.52 -27.02 -2.78
N GLY A 415 28.53 -26.83 -1.47
CA GLY A 415 29.59 -27.24 -0.56
C GLY A 415 29.55 -28.66 0.03
N LYS A 416 28.68 -29.55 -0.46
CA LYS A 416 28.62 -30.95 0.03
C LYS A 416 28.63 -31.97 -1.10
N ASN A 417 29.72 -32.10 -1.81
CA ASN A 417 30.08 -33.35 -2.49
C ASN A 417 31.53 -33.40 -2.91
N LYS A 418 32.47 -33.37 -1.95
CA LYS A 418 33.83 -33.89 -2.11
C LYS A 418 34.32 -34.42 -0.76
N ASN A 419 34.03 -35.70 -0.51
CA ASN A 419 34.90 -36.62 0.22
C ASN A 419 34.13 -37.93 0.50
N LYS A 420 34.12 -38.82 -0.48
CA LYS A 420 34.17 -40.27 -0.26
C LYS A 420 34.98 -40.87 -1.40
N LYS A 421 36.24 -41.09 -1.10
CA LYS A 421 37.04 -42.20 -1.58
C LYS A 421 37.67 -42.85 -0.39
#